data_83101b2e10675fca5d6801967e2011a8
#
_entry.id   83101b2e10675fca5d6801967e2011a8
#
_cell.length_a   1.000
_cell.length_b   1.000
_cell.length_c   1.000
_cell.angle_alpha   90.00
_cell.angle_beta   90.00
_cell.angle_gamma   90.00
#
_symmetry.space_group_name_H-M   'P 1'
#
loop_
_entity.id
_entity.type
_entity.pdbx_description
1 polymer ?
#
loop_
_entity_poly.entity_id
_entity_poly.type
_entity_poly.pdbx_seq_one_letter_code
_entity_poly.pdbx_strand_id
1 'polypeptide(L)'
;MPANNFFQYFTRVAQTSIAHRVKRSHGDSMSIDRALVDAALAAVTDPNTQRPFAAAKNFRNVNVDGATVGVDVVLGYPAKRQFDAIRALVENALRAVPGVADTRVQVSQDIAAHTVQRGVKLLPNVKNIVAVASGKGGVGKSTTAVNLALALASEGASVGILDADIYGPSLPMMLGIEGRPESPDGQSMNPMAGHGVQANSIGFLVEQDNPMVWRGPMATSALEQLLRQTNWKDLDYLIVDMPPGTGDIQLTLSQRVPVTGAVIVTTPQDIALLDAKKGLKMFEKVGIPILGIVENMGLHICSNCGHEEHIFGTGGAERMSKEYGVDVLGSLPLDIAIREQADSGHPTVAADPDGRVAEIYRTIARKVAIHIAERSRDMSSKFPTIVVQNT
;
A
#
# COMPACT_ATOMS: atom_id res chain seq x y z
N MET A 1 25.40 5.56 -22.60
CA MET A 1 25.45 7.04 -22.52
C MET A 1 24.89 7.46 -21.21
N PRO A 2 25.50 8.39 -20.45
CA PRO A 2 25.32 8.47 -18.99
C PRO A 2 24.04 9.22 -18.57
N ALA A 3 23.44 8.70 -17.51
CA ALA A 3 22.34 9.30 -16.75
C ALA A 3 22.87 10.46 -15.89
N ASN A 4 22.89 11.68 -16.41
CA ASN A 4 23.31 12.85 -15.63
C ASN A 4 22.72 14.16 -16.16
N ASN A 5 21.39 14.27 -16.29
CA ASN A 5 20.78 15.56 -16.68
C ASN A 5 19.41 15.86 -16.03
N PHE A 6 19.04 15.19 -14.93
CA PHE A 6 17.75 15.48 -14.27
C PHE A 6 17.85 16.43 -13.06
N PHE A 7 19.06 16.74 -12.60
CA PHE A 7 19.28 17.56 -11.39
C PHE A 7 19.52 19.05 -11.62
N GLN A 8 19.69 19.51 -12.87
CA GLN A 8 20.04 20.93 -13.14
C GLN A 8 18.88 21.86 -13.48
N TYR A 9 17.65 21.39 -13.60
CA TYR A 9 16.52 22.25 -14.01
C TYR A 9 15.76 22.90 -12.84
N PHE A 10 15.96 22.48 -11.61
CA PHE A 10 15.20 23.00 -10.45
C PHE A 10 15.89 24.12 -9.65
N THR A 11 17.11 24.50 -9.98
CA THR A 11 17.86 25.53 -9.24
C THR A 11 17.70 26.96 -9.78
N ARG A 12 16.90 27.19 -10.81
CA ARG A 12 16.87 28.48 -11.49
C ARG A 12 15.59 29.33 -11.33
N VAL A 13 14.56 28.86 -10.65
CA VAL A 13 13.28 29.60 -10.51
C VAL A 13 13.09 30.24 -9.12
N ALA A 14 13.92 29.95 -8.13
CA ALA A 14 13.79 30.50 -6.78
C ALA A 14 14.67 31.72 -6.46
N GLN A 15 15.39 32.31 -7.44
CA GLN A 15 16.33 33.40 -7.16
C GLN A 15 15.91 34.80 -7.61
N THR A 16 14.73 35.02 -8.10
CA THR A 16 14.32 36.35 -8.55
C THR A 16 13.01 36.76 -7.88
N SER A 17 13.04 37.21 -6.65
CA SER A 17 12.15 38.24 -6.11
C SER A 17 12.12 38.32 -4.57
N ILE A 18 13.22 38.55 -3.89
CA ILE A 18 13.22 39.18 -2.55
C ILE A 18 14.63 39.78 -2.32
N ALA A 19 14.88 40.88 -2.95
CA ALA A 19 16.00 41.75 -2.62
C ALA A 19 15.50 43.20 -2.56
N HIS A 20 14.84 43.59 -1.47
CA HIS A 20 14.76 45.00 -1.11
C HIS A 20 14.58 45.18 0.40
N ARG A 21 15.64 45.78 0.96
CA ARG A 21 15.63 46.57 2.20
C ARG A 21 15.53 45.87 3.55
N VAL A 22 16.63 45.42 4.08
CA VAL A 22 16.81 45.36 5.55
C VAL A 22 17.95 46.30 5.94
N LYS A 23 17.61 47.39 6.63
CA LYS A 23 18.56 48.22 7.39
C LYS A 23 19.09 47.35 8.55
N ARG A 24 20.39 47.18 8.60
CA ARG A 24 21.08 46.56 9.75
C ARG A 24 20.98 47.44 10.97
N SER A 25 20.20 47.07 11.97
CA SER A 25 20.32 47.50 13.36
C SER A 25 21.11 46.45 14.12
N HIS A 26 22.16 46.87 14.79
CA HIS A 26 22.98 46.05 15.66
C HIS A 26 22.18 45.66 16.91
N GLY A 27 22.07 44.39 17.22
CA GLY A 27 21.79 43.91 18.58
C GLY A 27 20.48 43.18 18.86
N ASP A 28 19.62 42.94 17.87
CA ASP A 28 18.45 42.04 18.08
C ASP A 28 18.79 40.59 17.70
N SER A 29 18.66 39.69 18.65
CA SER A 29 18.53 38.27 18.34
C SER A 29 17.37 38.16 17.34
N MET A 30 17.67 37.83 16.05
CA MET A 30 16.63 37.65 15.04
C MET A 30 15.70 36.54 15.53
N SER A 31 14.57 36.93 16.11
CA SER A 31 13.51 35.98 16.40
C SER A 31 13.02 35.41 15.08
N ILE A 32 12.93 34.05 15.01
CA ILE A 32 12.41 33.37 13.82
C ILE A 32 10.96 33.85 13.60
N ASP A 33 10.67 34.34 12.41
CA ASP A 33 9.29 34.68 12.03
C ASP A 33 8.51 33.37 11.77
N ARG A 34 7.52 33.13 12.60
CA ARG A 34 6.64 31.96 12.50
C ARG A 34 5.93 31.90 11.14
N ALA A 35 5.56 33.02 10.54
CA ALA A 35 4.91 33.04 9.23
C ALA A 35 5.84 32.53 8.12
N LEU A 36 7.15 32.80 8.21
CA LEU A 36 8.13 32.25 7.27
C LEU A 36 8.33 30.75 7.45
N VAL A 37 8.30 30.22 8.68
CA VAL A 37 8.34 28.78 8.95
C VAL A 37 7.11 28.10 8.35
N ASP A 38 5.92 28.63 8.61
CA ASP A 38 4.67 28.06 8.08
C ASP A 38 4.64 28.11 6.53
N ALA A 39 5.15 29.18 5.91
CA ALA A 39 5.29 29.28 4.47
C ALA A 39 6.30 28.27 3.89
N ALA A 40 7.44 28.08 4.56
CA ALA A 40 8.44 27.08 4.16
C ALA A 40 7.85 25.65 4.22
N LEU A 41 7.17 25.30 5.31
CA LEU A 41 6.51 24.00 5.46
C LEU A 41 5.38 23.81 4.43
N ALA A 42 4.61 24.85 4.11
CA ALA A 42 3.54 24.79 3.11
C ALA A 42 4.05 24.45 1.70
N ALA A 43 5.31 24.78 1.39
CA ALA A 43 5.94 24.52 0.11
C ALA A 43 6.51 23.08 0.00
N VAL A 44 6.66 22.34 1.11
CA VAL A 44 7.24 21.00 1.09
C VAL A 44 6.23 19.99 0.55
N THR A 45 6.62 19.35 -0.55
CA THR A 45 5.78 18.37 -1.26
C THR A 45 6.16 16.94 -0.86
N ASP A 46 5.16 16.12 -0.58
CA ASP A 46 5.31 14.70 -0.35
C ASP A 46 5.73 13.99 -1.65
N PRO A 47 6.87 13.28 -1.69
CA PRO A 47 7.37 12.64 -2.90
C PRO A 47 6.46 11.51 -3.41
N ASN A 48 5.62 10.93 -2.55
CA ASN A 48 4.74 9.81 -2.93
C ASN A 48 3.38 10.29 -3.47
N THR A 49 2.85 11.39 -2.93
CA THR A 49 1.53 11.91 -3.34
C THR A 49 1.62 13.08 -4.31
N GLN A 50 2.80 13.68 -4.46
CA GLN A 50 3.04 14.93 -5.22
C GLN A 50 2.18 16.10 -4.73
N ARG A 51 1.73 16.06 -3.47
CA ARG A 51 0.93 17.11 -2.83
C ARG A 51 1.68 17.70 -1.63
N PRO A 52 1.46 18.98 -1.28
CA PRO A 52 2.05 19.55 -0.09
C PRO A 52 1.66 18.78 1.17
N PHE A 53 2.62 18.48 2.04
CA PHE A 53 2.35 17.84 3.35
C PHE A 53 1.36 18.66 4.19
N ALA A 54 1.40 19.99 4.08
CA ALA A 54 0.48 20.88 4.77
C ALA A 54 -0.98 20.68 4.34
N ALA A 55 -1.24 20.45 3.05
CA ALA A 55 -2.59 20.17 2.52
C ALA A 55 -3.16 18.86 3.09
N ALA A 56 -2.31 17.89 3.35
CA ALA A 56 -2.67 16.63 3.96
C ALA A 56 -2.70 16.68 5.50
N LYS A 57 -2.43 17.84 6.12
CA LYS A 57 -2.33 18.02 7.58
C LYS A 57 -1.31 17.07 8.23
N ASN A 58 -0.22 16.79 7.53
CA ASN A 58 0.83 15.90 8.02
C ASN A 58 1.74 16.56 9.07
N PHE A 59 1.84 17.90 9.08
CA PHE A 59 2.62 18.62 10.10
C PHE A 59 1.84 18.76 11.39
N ARG A 60 2.50 18.37 12.51
CA ARG A 60 1.98 18.50 13.87
C ARG A 60 3.06 19.11 14.75
N ASN A 61 2.66 19.67 15.90
CA ASN A 61 3.56 20.15 16.94
C ASN A 61 4.65 21.11 16.44
N VAL A 62 4.32 21.98 15.46
CA VAL A 62 5.27 22.96 14.94
C VAL A 62 5.56 23.98 16.04
N ASN A 63 6.80 24.02 16.53
CA ASN A 63 7.25 24.93 17.58
C ASN A 63 8.51 25.67 17.15
N VAL A 64 8.72 26.86 17.70
CA VAL A 64 9.91 27.69 17.52
C VAL A 64 10.45 27.98 18.92
N ASP A 65 11.68 27.55 19.18
CA ASP A 65 12.36 27.76 20.46
C ASP A 65 13.74 28.40 20.19
N GLY A 66 13.84 29.69 20.42
CA GLY A 66 15.02 30.47 20.07
C GLY A 66 15.34 30.41 18.59
N ALA A 67 16.47 29.80 18.22
CA ALA A 67 16.91 29.57 16.84
C ALA A 67 16.63 28.16 16.31
N THR A 68 15.87 27.35 17.07
CA THR A 68 15.52 25.96 16.73
C THR A 68 14.05 25.87 16.30
N VAL A 69 13.79 25.13 15.22
CA VAL A 69 12.42 24.81 14.77
C VAL A 69 12.18 23.31 14.92
N GLY A 70 11.15 22.95 15.71
CA GLY A 70 10.67 21.57 15.87
C GLY A 70 9.42 21.32 15.05
N VAL A 71 9.30 20.14 14.41
CA VAL A 71 8.09 19.71 13.70
C VAL A 71 7.98 18.20 13.65
N ASP A 72 6.76 17.68 13.86
CA ASP A 72 6.44 16.28 13.64
C ASP A 72 5.75 16.14 12.27
N VAL A 73 6.26 15.21 11.46
CA VAL A 73 5.64 14.79 10.20
C VAL A 73 4.95 13.44 10.43
N VAL A 74 3.62 13.41 10.34
CA VAL A 74 2.83 12.21 10.57
C VAL A 74 2.19 11.78 9.26
N LEU A 75 2.65 10.66 8.70
CA LEU A 75 2.14 10.09 7.46
C LEU A 75 0.91 9.22 7.74
N GLY A 76 -0.11 9.30 6.88
CA GLY A 76 -1.28 8.43 6.94
C GLY A 76 -1.09 7.09 6.22
N TYR A 77 0.12 6.77 5.78
CA TYR A 77 0.49 5.57 5.03
C TYR A 77 1.89 5.09 5.44
N PRO A 78 2.22 3.79 5.28
CA PRO A 78 3.52 3.24 5.66
C PRO A 78 4.61 3.66 4.66
N ALA A 79 5.70 4.24 5.18
CA ALA A 79 6.85 4.69 4.41
C ALA A 79 8.14 4.73 5.24
N LYS A 80 8.31 3.79 6.17
CA LYS A 80 9.43 3.78 7.14
C LYS A 80 10.80 3.88 6.46
N ARG A 81 10.99 3.23 5.31
CA ARG A 81 12.25 3.28 4.56
C ARG A 81 12.56 4.66 3.95
N GLN A 82 11.58 5.56 3.89
CA GLN A 82 11.72 6.92 3.36
C GLN A 82 11.79 7.99 4.47
N PHE A 83 11.69 7.61 5.75
CA PHE A 83 11.65 8.58 6.85
C PHE A 83 12.86 9.52 6.87
N ASP A 84 14.06 9.00 6.61
CA ASP A 84 15.27 9.83 6.58
C ASP A 84 15.28 10.80 5.41
N ALA A 85 14.83 10.38 4.23
CA ALA A 85 14.70 11.23 3.06
C ALA A 85 13.64 12.33 3.27
N ILE A 86 12.48 11.98 3.85
CA ILE A 86 11.43 12.94 4.18
C ILE A 86 11.89 13.92 5.24
N ARG A 87 12.60 13.43 6.28
CA ARG A 87 13.21 14.28 7.32
C ARG A 87 14.15 15.30 6.69
N ALA A 88 15.10 14.86 5.87
CA ALA A 88 16.05 15.74 5.20
C ALA A 88 15.36 16.77 4.31
N LEU A 89 14.28 16.41 3.61
CA LEU A 89 13.50 17.31 2.78
C LEU A 89 12.90 18.45 3.62
N VAL A 90 12.29 18.14 4.76
CA VAL A 90 11.68 19.12 5.66
C VAL A 90 12.75 19.98 6.35
N GLU A 91 13.82 19.37 6.84
CA GLU A 91 14.94 20.10 7.46
C GLU A 91 15.56 21.11 6.50
N ASN A 92 15.78 20.74 5.24
CA ASN A 92 16.33 21.64 4.22
C ASN A 92 15.42 22.86 3.98
N ALA A 93 14.10 22.63 3.95
CA ALA A 93 13.13 23.74 3.83
C ALA A 93 13.17 24.67 5.04
N LEU A 94 13.27 24.13 6.26
CA LEU A 94 13.34 24.92 7.49
C LEU A 94 14.66 25.68 7.61
N ARG A 95 15.79 25.09 7.26
CA ARG A 95 17.11 25.75 7.28
C ARG A 95 17.22 26.90 6.30
N ALA A 96 16.36 26.96 5.27
CA ALA A 96 16.29 28.09 4.36
C ALA A 96 15.61 29.34 4.96
N VAL A 97 14.91 29.19 6.11
CA VAL A 97 14.23 30.28 6.80
C VAL A 97 15.26 31.14 7.57
N PRO A 98 15.29 32.46 7.38
CA PRO A 98 16.21 33.36 8.10
C PRO A 98 16.06 33.22 9.62
N GLY A 99 17.19 33.07 10.35
CA GLY A 99 17.23 32.94 11.80
C GLY A 99 17.17 31.50 12.31
N VAL A 100 16.85 30.50 11.48
CA VAL A 100 16.89 29.09 11.86
C VAL A 100 18.33 28.60 11.87
N ALA A 101 18.83 28.21 13.04
CA ALA A 101 20.16 27.62 13.23
C ALA A 101 20.11 26.10 13.39
N ASP A 102 19.02 25.58 13.97
CA ASP A 102 18.86 24.14 14.21
C ASP A 102 17.42 23.68 13.90
N THR A 103 17.26 22.39 13.57
CA THR A 103 15.98 21.78 13.22
C THR A 103 15.80 20.45 13.93
N ARG A 104 14.59 20.19 14.45
CA ARG A 104 14.20 18.91 15.06
C ARG A 104 12.98 18.35 14.32
N VAL A 105 13.23 17.50 13.33
CA VAL A 105 12.16 16.91 12.52
C VAL A 105 12.00 15.44 12.89
N GLN A 106 10.81 15.08 13.41
CA GLN A 106 10.44 13.70 13.68
C GLN A 106 9.45 13.22 12.61
N VAL A 107 9.75 12.11 11.94
CA VAL A 107 8.86 11.49 10.96
C VAL A 107 8.28 10.21 11.56
N SER A 108 6.97 10.07 11.47
CA SER A 108 6.23 8.91 11.95
C SER A 108 5.05 8.60 11.02
N GLN A 109 4.40 7.47 11.26
CA GLN A 109 3.19 7.08 10.52
C GLN A 109 2.06 6.75 11.51
N ASP A 110 0.83 7.08 11.12
CA ASP A 110 -0.39 6.81 11.87
C ASP A 110 -1.48 6.32 10.90
N ILE A 111 -1.64 5.00 10.84
CA ILE A 111 -2.54 4.36 9.89
C ILE A 111 -3.91 4.23 10.53
N ALA A 112 -4.89 4.93 9.97
CA ALA A 112 -6.26 4.92 10.44
C ALA A 112 -7.05 3.71 9.93
N ALA A 113 -8.07 3.31 10.68
CA ALA A 113 -9.09 2.38 10.21
C ALA A 113 -10.07 3.10 9.29
N HIS A 114 -10.55 2.39 8.26
CA HIS A 114 -11.47 2.94 7.26
C HIS A 114 -12.84 2.30 7.33
N THR A 115 -13.86 3.06 6.94
CA THR A 115 -15.22 2.53 6.76
C THR A 115 -15.24 1.57 5.56
N VAL A 116 -15.92 0.45 5.75
CA VAL A 116 -16.18 -0.57 4.74
C VAL A 116 -17.65 -0.52 4.28
N GLN A 117 -18.07 -1.46 3.44
CA GLN A 117 -19.46 -1.56 2.99
C GLN A 117 -20.43 -1.57 4.17
N ARG A 118 -21.60 -0.94 3.99
CA ARG A 118 -22.65 -0.93 5.00
C ARG A 118 -23.19 -2.34 5.28
N GLY A 119 -23.38 -2.66 6.55
CA GLY A 119 -23.98 -3.93 6.99
C GLY A 119 -23.01 -5.11 7.10
N VAL A 120 -21.74 -4.92 6.80
CA VAL A 120 -20.71 -5.96 6.98
C VAL A 120 -20.08 -5.81 8.36
N LYS A 121 -19.99 -6.93 9.11
CA LYS A 121 -19.38 -6.94 10.45
C LYS A 121 -17.85 -6.77 10.31
N LEU A 122 -17.31 -5.75 10.98
CA LEU A 122 -15.87 -5.49 11.03
C LEU A 122 -15.12 -6.65 11.71
N LEU A 123 -13.84 -6.76 11.41
CA LEU A 123 -12.91 -7.65 12.11
C LEU A 123 -12.26 -6.88 13.26
N PRO A 124 -12.32 -7.39 14.51
CA PRO A 124 -11.53 -6.84 15.59
C PRO A 124 -10.04 -6.84 15.24
N ASN A 125 -9.29 -5.84 15.69
CA ASN A 125 -7.84 -5.74 15.55
C ASN A 125 -7.33 -5.69 14.08
N VAL A 126 -8.19 -5.37 13.10
CA VAL A 126 -7.80 -5.17 11.70
C VAL A 126 -8.33 -3.82 11.23
N LYS A 127 -7.43 -2.89 10.89
CA LYS A 127 -7.80 -1.54 10.46
C LYS A 127 -8.29 -1.50 9.02
N ASN A 128 -7.58 -2.17 8.09
CA ASN A 128 -7.88 -2.11 6.67
C ASN A 128 -7.75 -3.49 6.03
N ILE A 129 -8.68 -3.85 5.15
CA ILE A 129 -8.65 -5.11 4.40
C ILE A 129 -8.54 -4.80 2.91
N VAL A 130 -7.52 -5.33 2.27
CA VAL A 130 -7.25 -5.18 0.85
C VAL A 130 -7.46 -6.52 0.14
N ALA A 131 -8.45 -6.59 -0.74
CA ALA A 131 -8.64 -7.74 -1.60
C ALA A 131 -7.68 -7.67 -2.81
N VAL A 132 -6.92 -8.73 -3.05
CA VAL A 132 -6.13 -8.91 -4.26
C VAL A 132 -6.84 -9.90 -5.16
N ALA A 133 -7.28 -9.47 -6.31
CA ALA A 133 -8.13 -10.24 -7.21
C ALA A 133 -7.62 -10.24 -8.63
N SER A 134 -8.03 -11.24 -9.40
CA SER A 134 -7.74 -11.35 -10.82
C SER A 134 -8.95 -11.94 -11.57
N GLY A 135 -9.11 -11.56 -12.83
CA GLY A 135 -10.17 -12.09 -13.68
C GLY A 135 -9.96 -13.53 -14.10
N LYS A 136 -8.73 -14.05 -14.09
CA LYS A 136 -8.37 -15.43 -14.42
C LYS A 136 -7.19 -15.94 -13.59
N GLY A 137 -6.98 -17.26 -13.58
CA GLY A 137 -5.80 -17.89 -12.98
C GLY A 137 -4.52 -17.65 -13.79
N GLY A 138 -3.36 -17.81 -13.15
CA GLY A 138 -2.06 -17.77 -13.81
C GLY A 138 -1.49 -16.37 -14.11
N VAL A 139 -2.13 -15.29 -13.65
CA VAL A 139 -1.63 -13.92 -13.84
C VAL A 139 -0.66 -13.45 -12.74
N GLY A 140 -0.33 -14.32 -11.77
CA GLY A 140 0.55 -13.99 -10.66
C GLY A 140 -0.14 -13.26 -9.49
N LYS A 141 -1.44 -13.46 -9.30
CA LYS A 141 -2.25 -12.88 -8.23
C LYS A 141 -1.65 -13.14 -6.84
N SER A 142 -1.44 -14.42 -6.49
CA SER A 142 -0.95 -14.83 -5.16
C SER A 142 0.49 -14.35 -4.91
N THR A 143 1.37 -14.44 -5.92
CA THR A 143 2.72 -13.86 -5.86
C THR A 143 2.67 -12.36 -5.59
N THR A 144 1.75 -11.64 -6.25
CA THR A 144 1.54 -10.21 -6.01
C THR A 144 0.99 -9.95 -4.61
N ALA A 145 0.02 -10.73 -4.14
CA ALA A 145 -0.57 -10.59 -2.81
C ALA A 145 0.47 -10.76 -1.70
N VAL A 146 1.28 -11.83 -1.79
CA VAL A 146 2.36 -12.11 -0.83
C VAL A 146 3.39 -10.97 -0.80
N ASN A 147 3.91 -10.59 -1.96
CA ASN A 147 4.92 -9.52 -2.03
C ASN A 147 4.35 -8.15 -1.65
N LEU A 148 3.07 -7.87 -1.91
CA LEU A 148 2.39 -6.65 -1.44
C LEU A 148 2.31 -6.63 0.09
N ALA A 149 1.96 -7.76 0.73
CA ALA A 149 1.93 -7.87 2.19
C ALA A 149 3.33 -7.61 2.80
N LEU A 150 4.36 -8.26 2.25
CA LEU A 150 5.74 -8.09 2.68
C LEU A 150 6.26 -6.66 2.43
N ALA A 151 5.88 -6.05 1.32
CA ALA A 151 6.24 -4.67 1.00
C ALA A 151 5.64 -3.68 2.01
N LEU A 152 4.35 -3.81 2.37
CA LEU A 152 3.72 -3.01 3.42
C LEU A 152 4.41 -3.21 4.78
N ALA A 153 4.76 -4.46 5.12
CA ALA A 153 5.48 -4.76 6.35
C ALA A 153 6.88 -4.16 6.36
N SER A 154 7.61 -4.19 5.24
CA SER A 154 8.93 -3.58 5.10
C SER A 154 8.90 -2.05 5.24
N GLU A 155 7.77 -1.43 4.94
CA GLU A 155 7.51 0.00 5.16
C GLU A 155 6.96 0.30 6.57
N GLY A 156 6.96 -0.70 7.47
CA GLY A 156 6.69 -0.53 8.89
C GLY A 156 5.23 -0.66 9.30
N ALA A 157 4.37 -1.21 8.45
CA ALA A 157 2.99 -1.56 8.82
C ALA A 157 2.94 -2.93 9.53
N SER A 158 1.95 -3.12 10.40
CA SER A 158 1.57 -4.43 10.92
C SER A 158 0.64 -5.11 9.90
N VAL A 159 1.07 -6.26 9.35
CA VAL A 159 0.40 -6.85 8.18
C VAL A 159 0.04 -8.31 8.41
N GLY A 160 -1.17 -8.67 8.00
CA GLY A 160 -1.62 -10.05 7.85
C GLY A 160 -1.91 -10.40 6.39
N ILE A 161 -1.88 -11.69 6.07
CA ILE A 161 -2.32 -12.22 4.78
C ILE A 161 -3.21 -13.43 4.99
N LEU A 162 -4.36 -13.43 4.31
CA LEU A 162 -5.29 -14.55 4.26
C LEU A 162 -5.33 -15.10 2.84
N ASP A 163 -5.00 -16.37 2.69
CA ASP A 163 -5.22 -17.11 1.45
C ASP A 163 -6.68 -17.57 1.39
N ALA A 164 -7.42 -16.95 0.50
CA ALA A 164 -8.82 -17.28 0.24
C ALA A 164 -9.01 -18.13 -1.02
N ASP A 165 -7.93 -18.56 -1.67
CA ASP A 165 -7.98 -19.51 -2.79
C ASP A 165 -8.04 -20.96 -2.28
N ILE A 166 -9.24 -21.38 -1.85
CA ILE A 166 -9.44 -22.68 -1.23
C ILE A 166 -9.17 -23.89 -2.16
N TYR A 167 -9.20 -23.65 -3.46
CA TYR A 167 -8.97 -24.70 -4.46
C TYR A 167 -7.51 -24.91 -4.78
N GLY A 168 -6.68 -23.90 -4.63
CA GLY A 168 -5.25 -23.94 -4.90
C GLY A 168 -4.46 -23.11 -3.90
N PRO A 169 -4.52 -23.48 -2.60
CA PRO A 169 -3.84 -22.70 -1.59
C PRO A 169 -2.33 -22.74 -1.80
N SER A 170 -1.72 -21.58 -1.92
CA SER A 170 -0.30 -21.43 -2.24
C SER A 170 0.51 -20.76 -1.14
N LEU A 171 -0.15 -20.13 -0.17
CA LEU A 171 0.50 -19.30 0.83
C LEU A 171 1.51 -20.05 1.72
N PRO A 172 1.26 -21.30 2.20
CA PRO A 172 2.24 -22.03 3.00
C PRO A 172 3.57 -22.20 2.27
N MET A 173 3.51 -22.63 0.99
CA MET A 173 4.70 -22.79 0.15
C MET A 173 5.40 -21.47 -0.09
N MET A 174 4.67 -20.44 -0.51
CA MET A 174 5.24 -19.13 -0.85
C MET A 174 5.91 -18.44 0.33
N LEU A 175 5.43 -18.64 1.56
CA LEU A 175 6.03 -18.08 2.76
C LEU A 175 7.02 -19.01 3.46
N GLY A 176 7.20 -20.24 2.97
CA GLY A 176 8.05 -21.24 3.61
C GLY A 176 7.59 -21.60 5.03
N ILE A 177 6.29 -21.56 5.29
CA ILE A 177 5.72 -21.84 6.61
C ILE A 177 5.21 -23.27 6.66
N GLU A 178 5.72 -24.03 7.60
CA GLU A 178 5.31 -25.40 7.86
C GLU A 178 4.51 -25.51 9.16
N GLY A 179 3.76 -26.61 9.31
CA GLY A 179 2.99 -26.92 10.50
C GLY A 179 1.54 -26.45 10.43
N ARG A 180 0.86 -26.45 11.58
CA ARG A 180 -0.56 -26.10 11.73
C ARG A 180 -0.74 -24.98 12.73
N PRO A 181 -1.75 -24.11 12.56
CA PRO A 181 -2.10 -23.07 13.52
C PRO A 181 -2.48 -23.68 14.87
N GLU A 182 -2.00 -23.10 15.95
CA GLU A 182 -2.42 -23.47 17.29
C GLU A 182 -3.84 -22.96 17.58
N SER A 183 -4.66 -23.79 18.19
CA SER A 183 -6.00 -23.42 18.66
C SER A 183 -6.02 -23.40 20.20
N PRO A 184 -6.05 -22.23 20.83
CA PRO A 184 -5.99 -22.13 22.30
C PRO A 184 -7.29 -22.54 22.98
N ASP A 185 -8.42 -22.47 22.29
CA ASP A 185 -9.77 -22.69 22.82
C ASP A 185 -10.59 -23.73 22.03
N GLY A 186 -10.01 -24.35 21.01
CA GLY A 186 -10.68 -25.28 20.10
C GLY A 186 -11.68 -24.62 19.14
N GLN A 187 -11.84 -23.28 19.17
CA GLN A 187 -12.77 -22.53 18.32
C GLN A 187 -12.08 -21.46 17.49
N SER A 188 -11.03 -20.87 18.02
CA SER A 188 -10.20 -19.89 17.33
C SER A 188 -8.81 -20.46 17.03
N MET A 189 -8.05 -19.81 16.17
CA MET A 189 -6.70 -20.21 15.82
C MET A 189 -5.76 -19.02 15.81
N ASN A 190 -4.53 -19.23 16.28
CA ASN A 190 -3.48 -18.22 16.18
C ASN A 190 -3.00 -18.16 14.72
N PRO A 191 -2.74 -16.98 14.17
CA PRO A 191 -2.13 -16.90 12.85
C PRO A 191 -0.73 -17.51 12.87
N MET A 192 -0.35 -18.13 11.76
CA MET A 192 1.05 -18.50 11.51
C MET A 192 1.88 -17.23 11.28
N ALA A 193 3.19 -17.32 11.44
CA ALA A 193 4.09 -16.18 11.23
C ALA A 193 5.23 -16.56 10.29
N GLY A 194 5.50 -15.71 9.32
CA GLY A 194 6.63 -15.83 8.39
C GLY A 194 7.02 -14.49 7.82
N HIS A 195 8.32 -14.23 7.67
CA HIS A 195 8.86 -12.99 7.10
C HIS A 195 8.28 -11.68 7.70
N GLY A 196 7.88 -11.70 8.98
CA GLY A 196 7.33 -10.52 9.67
C GLY A 196 5.85 -10.24 9.42
N VAL A 197 5.12 -11.13 8.76
CA VAL A 197 3.67 -11.04 8.57
C VAL A 197 2.92 -12.16 9.28
N GLN A 198 1.66 -11.91 9.66
CA GLN A 198 0.74 -12.92 10.15
C GLN A 198 0.05 -13.58 8.95
N ALA A 199 -0.09 -14.89 8.96
CA ALA A 199 -0.62 -15.65 7.82
C ALA A 199 -1.67 -16.67 8.25
N ASN A 200 -2.72 -16.83 7.45
CA ASN A 200 -3.60 -18.01 7.53
C ASN A 200 -4.03 -18.45 6.14
N SER A 201 -4.20 -19.75 5.98
CA SER A 201 -4.60 -20.43 4.75
C SER A 201 -5.25 -21.76 5.09
N ILE A 202 -6.19 -22.18 4.25
CA ILE A 202 -6.72 -23.55 4.33
C ILE A 202 -5.60 -24.58 4.13
N GLY A 203 -4.53 -24.22 3.41
CA GLY A 203 -3.37 -25.06 3.18
C GLY A 203 -2.59 -25.46 4.44
N PHE A 204 -2.77 -24.73 5.57
CA PHE A 204 -2.22 -25.14 6.86
C PHE A 204 -3.07 -26.21 7.57
N LEU A 205 -4.33 -26.36 7.18
CA LEU A 205 -5.30 -27.21 7.86
C LEU A 205 -5.56 -28.54 7.14
N VAL A 206 -5.36 -28.55 5.83
CA VAL A 206 -5.65 -29.70 4.94
C VAL A 206 -4.36 -30.30 4.42
N GLU A 207 -4.27 -31.61 4.41
CA GLU A 207 -3.13 -32.31 3.82
C GLU A 207 -3.18 -32.21 2.30
N GLN A 208 -2.06 -31.90 1.67
CA GLN A 208 -1.96 -31.70 0.22
C GLN A 208 -2.34 -32.94 -0.58
N ASP A 209 -2.06 -34.12 -0.02
CA ASP A 209 -2.32 -35.45 -0.66
C ASP A 209 -3.77 -35.90 -0.51
N ASN A 210 -4.61 -35.20 0.23
CA ASN A 210 -6.00 -35.59 0.47
C ASN A 210 -6.97 -34.50 -0.05
N PRO A 211 -7.25 -34.48 -1.37
CA PRO A 211 -8.06 -33.43 -1.97
C PRO A 211 -9.50 -33.46 -1.44
N MET A 212 -9.88 -32.43 -0.70
CA MET A 212 -11.28 -32.21 -0.31
C MET A 212 -12.08 -31.68 -1.49
N VAL A 213 -13.24 -32.28 -1.76
CA VAL A 213 -14.18 -31.76 -2.76
C VAL A 213 -14.97 -30.61 -2.15
N TRP A 214 -14.49 -29.38 -2.37
CA TRP A 214 -15.17 -28.18 -1.91
C TRP A 214 -16.36 -27.84 -2.82
N ARG A 215 -17.56 -27.76 -2.26
CA ARG A 215 -18.72 -27.16 -2.93
C ARG A 215 -18.81 -25.67 -2.55
N GLY A 216 -19.30 -24.82 -3.43
CA GLY A 216 -19.33 -23.38 -3.26
C GLY A 216 -19.74 -22.88 -1.86
N PRO A 217 -20.91 -23.32 -1.30
CA PRO A 217 -21.33 -22.89 0.04
C PRO A 217 -20.37 -23.33 1.16
N MET A 218 -19.78 -24.53 1.05
CA MET A 218 -18.81 -25.04 2.02
C MET A 218 -17.51 -24.24 1.97
N ALA A 219 -17.01 -23.96 0.75
CA ALA A 219 -15.82 -23.15 0.55
C ALA A 219 -15.99 -21.74 1.17
N THR A 220 -17.13 -21.09 0.92
CA THR A 220 -17.42 -19.77 1.48
C THR A 220 -17.49 -19.79 3.00
N SER A 221 -18.13 -20.82 3.59
CA SER A 221 -18.20 -20.95 5.06
C SER A 221 -16.81 -21.18 5.67
N ALA A 222 -15.98 -22.02 5.07
CA ALA A 222 -14.62 -22.27 5.55
C ALA A 222 -13.76 -21.00 5.49
N LEU A 223 -13.85 -20.23 4.41
CA LEU A 223 -13.14 -18.97 4.27
C LEU A 223 -13.62 -17.90 5.29
N GLU A 224 -14.92 -17.84 5.55
CA GLU A 224 -15.45 -16.94 6.59
C GLU A 224 -14.95 -17.35 7.99
N GLN A 225 -14.85 -18.65 8.27
CA GLN A 225 -14.27 -19.17 9.51
C GLN A 225 -12.78 -18.81 9.60
N LEU A 226 -11.98 -19.07 8.57
CA LEU A 226 -10.57 -18.68 8.53
C LEU A 226 -10.39 -17.18 8.78
N LEU A 227 -11.21 -16.34 8.18
CA LEU A 227 -11.14 -14.91 8.37
C LEU A 227 -11.47 -14.50 9.81
N ARG A 228 -12.58 -15.03 10.38
CA ARG A 228 -13.14 -14.55 11.64
C ARG A 228 -12.63 -15.28 12.88
N GLN A 229 -12.21 -16.52 12.74
CA GLN A 229 -11.70 -17.35 13.84
C GLN A 229 -10.18 -17.28 13.97
N THR A 230 -9.48 -16.57 13.08
CA THR A 230 -8.08 -16.25 13.27
C THR A 230 -7.94 -15.09 14.25
N ASN A 231 -7.11 -15.29 15.27
CA ASN A 231 -6.78 -14.30 16.29
C ASN A 231 -5.75 -13.29 15.73
N TRP A 232 -6.17 -12.47 14.75
CA TRP A 232 -5.34 -11.41 14.19
C TRP A 232 -4.92 -10.42 15.27
N LYS A 233 -3.64 -10.01 15.27
CA LYS A 233 -3.06 -9.12 16.29
C LYS A 233 -2.72 -7.77 15.69
N ASP A 234 -3.54 -6.76 16.02
CA ASP A 234 -3.30 -5.33 15.75
C ASP A 234 -2.78 -5.01 14.33
N LEU A 235 -3.51 -5.47 13.32
CA LEU A 235 -3.14 -5.29 11.92
C LEU A 235 -3.52 -3.90 11.41
N ASP A 236 -2.57 -3.23 10.76
CA ASP A 236 -2.83 -2.06 9.92
C ASP A 236 -3.49 -2.48 8.61
N TYR A 237 -3.02 -3.60 8.04
CA TYR A 237 -3.56 -4.16 6.80
C TYR A 237 -3.67 -5.69 6.88
N LEU A 238 -4.80 -6.19 6.39
CA LEU A 238 -4.98 -7.61 6.06
C LEU A 238 -5.13 -7.74 4.55
N ILE A 239 -4.19 -8.41 3.91
CA ILE A 239 -4.24 -8.72 2.49
C ILE A 239 -5.03 -10.02 2.32
N VAL A 240 -6.05 -10.01 1.48
CA VAL A 240 -6.85 -11.19 1.17
C VAL A 240 -6.57 -11.60 -0.27
N ASP A 241 -5.87 -12.72 -0.44
CA ASP A 241 -5.63 -13.33 -1.74
C ASP A 241 -6.89 -14.06 -2.20
N MET A 242 -7.66 -13.42 -3.09
CA MET A 242 -8.98 -13.89 -3.52
C MET A 242 -8.87 -15.08 -4.48
N PRO A 243 -9.88 -15.97 -4.56
CA PRO A 243 -9.92 -16.97 -5.61
C PRO A 243 -9.87 -16.32 -7.01
N PRO A 244 -9.30 -16.97 -8.03
CA PRO A 244 -9.30 -16.41 -9.39
C PRO A 244 -10.69 -16.42 -10.03
N GLY A 245 -10.90 -15.52 -10.98
CA GLY A 245 -12.15 -15.43 -11.75
C GLY A 245 -13.15 -14.42 -11.17
N THR A 246 -14.42 -14.54 -11.57
CA THR A 246 -15.51 -13.65 -11.19
C THR A 246 -16.77 -14.43 -10.80
N GLY A 247 -16.58 -15.65 -10.29
CA GLY A 247 -17.65 -16.56 -9.93
C GLY A 247 -18.31 -16.25 -8.58
N ASP A 248 -19.32 -17.07 -8.25
CA ASP A 248 -20.17 -16.88 -7.05
C ASP A 248 -19.39 -16.85 -5.74
N ILE A 249 -18.30 -17.58 -5.63
CA ILE A 249 -17.46 -17.60 -4.42
C ILE A 249 -16.80 -16.24 -4.22
N GLN A 250 -16.20 -15.70 -5.27
CA GLN A 250 -15.55 -14.39 -5.21
C GLN A 250 -16.57 -13.29 -4.90
N LEU A 251 -17.74 -13.33 -5.55
CA LEU A 251 -18.84 -12.39 -5.28
C LEU A 251 -19.32 -12.49 -3.83
N THR A 252 -19.57 -13.71 -3.33
CA THR A 252 -20.03 -13.94 -1.96
C THR A 252 -19.01 -13.49 -0.93
N LEU A 253 -17.72 -13.79 -1.13
CA LEU A 253 -16.63 -13.30 -0.27
C LEU A 253 -16.58 -11.78 -0.26
N SER A 254 -16.67 -11.14 -1.43
CA SER A 254 -16.67 -9.68 -1.54
C SER A 254 -17.84 -9.02 -0.79
N GLN A 255 -18.96 -9.71 -0.62
CA GLN A 255 -20.11 -9.23 0.14
C GLN A 255 -20.02 -9.47 1.66
N ARG A 256 -19.24 -10.47 2.09
CA ARG A 256 -19.14 -10.88 3.51
C ARG A 256 -17.89 -10.39 4.23
N VAL A 257 -16.81 -10.17 3.48
CA VAL A 257 -15.55 -9.63 3.99
C VAL A 257 -15.64 -8.10 4.03
N PRO A 258 -15.28 -7.45 5.16
CA PRO A 258 -15.28 -5.98 5.26
C PRO A 258 -14.11 -5.36 4.49
N VAL A 259 -14.16 -5.41 3.15
CA VAL A 259 -13.08 -4.97 2.26
C VAL A 259 -13.03 -3.44 2.18
N THR A 260 -11.87 -2.86 2.49
CA THR A 260 -11.61 -1.42 2.36
C THR A 260 -11.42 -1.02 0.89
N GLY A 261 -10.82 -1.90 0.10
CA GLY A 261 -10.64 -1.72 -1.33
C GLY A 261 -9.98 -2.91 -2.01
N ALA A 262 -10.06 -2.96 -3.34
CA ALA A 262 -9.54 -4.07 -4.14
C ALA A 262 -8.40 -3.63 -5.07
N VAL A 263 -7.40 -4.48 -5.22
CA VAL A 263 -6.32 -4.39 -6.20
C VAL A 263 -6.58 -5.44 -7.27
N ILE A 264 -6.58 -5.05 -8.53
CA ILE A 264 -6.79 -5.94 -9.67
C ILE A 264 -5.45 -6.29 -10.29
N VAL A 265 -5.11 -7.57 -10.32
CA VAL A 265 -3.90 -8.08 -10.98
C VAL A 265 -4.25 -8.61 -12.36
N THR A 266 -3.53 -8.17 -13.37
CA THR A 266 -3.69 -8.62 -14.76
C THR A 266 -2.34 -8.72 -15.46
N THR A 267 -2.34 -9.19 -16.69
CA THR A 267 -1.19 -9.19 -17.61
C THR A 267 -1.54 -8.38 -18.86
N PRO A 268 -0.59 -7.95 -19.69
CA PRO A 268 -0.88 -7.07 -20.85
C PRO A 268 -1.77 -7.68 -21.93
N GLN A 269 -1.94 -9.02 -21.96
CA GLN A 269 -2.73 -9.71 -22.99
C GLN A 269 -4.20 -9.31 -22.95
N ASP A 270 -4.79 -9.06 -24.12
CA ASP A 270 -6.19 -8.60 -24.25
C ASP A 270 -7.20 -9.56 -23.59
N ILE A 271 -6.98 -10.87 -23.64
CA ILE A 271 -7.85 -11.85 -22.96
C ILE A 271 -7.80 -11.67 -21.45
N ALA A 272 -6.62 -11.41 -20.87
CA ALA A 272 -6.48 -11.17 -19.43
C ALA A 272 -7.17 -9.87 -19.02
N LEU A 273 -7.06 -8.82 -19.86
CA LEU A 273 -7.74 -7.54 -19.65
C LEU A 273 -9.25 -7.66 -19.70
N LEU A 274 -9.82 -8.46 -20.63
CA LEU A 274 -11.25 -8.72 -20.67
C LEU A 274 -11.77 -9.33 -19.36
N ASP A 275 -11.04 -10.28 -18.80
CA ASP A 275 -11.43 -10.90 -17.53
C ASP A 275 -11.18 -9.97 -16.33
N ALA A 276 -10.11 -9.18 -16.34
CA ALA A 276 -9.85 -8.16 -15.33
C ALA A 276 -10.98 -7.10 -15.30
N LYS A 277 -11.51 -6.69 -16.46
CA LYS A 277 -12.68 -5.81 -16.57
C LYS A 277 -13.92 -6.38 -15.88
N LYS A 278 -14.17 -7.69 -16.01
CA LYS A 278 -15.29 -8.36 -15.33
C LYS A 278 -15.09 -8.32 -13.81
N GLY A 279 -13.87 -8.56 -13.33
CA GLY A 279 -13.52 -8.47 -11.91
C GLY A 279 -13.74 -7.06 -11.35
N LEU A 280 -13.27 -6.04 -12.06
CA LEU A 280 -13.49 -4.64 -11.70
C LEU A 280 -15.00 -4.33 -11.58
N LYS A 281 -15.79 -4.69 -12.59
CA LYS A 281 -17.24 -4.48 -12.57
C LYS A 281 -17.96 -5.23 -11.45
N MET A 282 -17.46 -6.39 -11.06
CA MET A 282 -17.99 -7.13 -9.91
C MET A 282 -17.80 -6.35 -8.62
N PHE A 283 -16.59 -5.84 -8.36
CA PHE A 283 -16.32 -5.05 -7.14
C PHE A 283 -17.12 -3.74 -7.12
N GLU A 284 -17.26 -3.05 -8.25
CA GLU A 284 -18.13 -1.88 -8.37
C GLU A 284 -19.58 -2.18 -7.95
N LYS A 285 -20.15 -3.31 -8.44
CA LYS A 285 -21.53 -3.72 -8.09
C LYS A 285 -21.75 -3.97 -6.60
N VAL A 286 -20.74 -4.44 -5.88
CA VAL A 286 -20.82 -4.69 -4.44
C VAL A 286 -20.34 -3.49 -3.61
N GLY A 287 -20.06 -2.36 -4.25
CA GLY A 287 -19.67 -1.12 -3.58
C GLY A 287 -18.26 -1.14 -2.98
N ILE A 288 -17.39 -2.02 -3.46
CA ILE A 288 -15.98 -2.05 -3.08
C ILE A 288 -15.18 -1.18 -4.02
N PRO A 289 -14.47 -0.17 -3.53
CA PRO A 289 -13.65 0.69 -4.36
C PRO A 289 -12.44 -0.04 -4.91
N ILE A 290 -12.09 0.25 -6.16
CA ILE A 290 -10.85 -0.23 -6.77
C ILE A 290 -9.72 0.72 -6.38
N LEU A 291 -8.67 0.19 -5.75
CA LEU A 291 -7.47 0.94 -5.35
C LEU A 291 -6.52 1.12 -6.54
N GLY A 292 -6.57 0.21 -7.50
CA GLY A 292 -5.78 0.30 -8.71
C GLY A 292 -5.52 -1.05 -9.36
N ILE A 293 -4.79 -0.99 -10.47
CA ILE A 293 -4.42 -2.13 -11.30
C ILE A 293 -2.92 -2.38 -11.15
N VAL A 294 -2.51 -3.64 -10.97
CA VAL A 294 -1.14 -4.11 -11.10
C VAL A 294 -1.01 -4.87 -12.42
N GLU A 295 -0.18 -4.38 -13.32
CA GLU A 295 0.17 -5.11 -14.53
C GLU A 295 1.36 -6.02 -14.23
N ASN A 296 1.14 -7.33 -14.24
CA ASN A 296 2.20 -8.31 -14.06
C ASN A 296 2.72 -8.78 -15.42
N MET A 297 4.00 -9.18 -15.47
CA MET A 297 4.64 -9.66 -16.70
C MET A 297 4.65 -8.61 -17.83
N GLY A 298 4.72 -7.33 -17.48
CA GLY A 298 4.66 -6.23 -18.45
C GLY A 298 5.94 -6.05 -19.26
N LEU A 299 7.08 -6.47 -18.69
CA LEU A 299 8.41 -6.34 -19.30
C LEU A 299 9.27 -7.54 -18.95
N HIS A 300 9.97 -8.10 -19.91
CA HIS A 300 11.05 -9.06 -19.70
C HIS A 300 12.40 -8.40 -19.97
N ILE A 301 13.36 -8.60 -19.05
CA ILE A 301 14.74 -8.15 -19.22
C ILE A 301 15.61 -9.40 -19.38
N CYS A 302 16.23 -9.55 -20.54
CA CYS A 302 17.12 -10.68 -20.82
C CYS A 302 18.30 -10.68 -19.84
N SER A 303 18.46 -11.75 -19.06
CA SER A 303 19.54 -11.88 -18.08
C SER A 303 20.94 -11.94 -18.70
N ASN A 304 21.04 -12.27 -19.99
CA ASN A 304 22.31 -12.40 -20.70
C ASN A 304 22.80 -11.08 -21.32
N CYS A 305 21.91 -10.28 -21.93
CA CYS A 305 22.30 -9.08 -22.67
C CYS A 305 21.60 -7.79 -22.22
N GLY A 306 20.68 -7.86 -21.25
CA GLY A 306 19.92 -6.70 -20.75
C GLY A 306 18.88 -6.14 -21.73
N HIS A 307 18.62 -6.82 -22.86
CA HIS A 307 17.60 -6.41 -23.82
C HIS A 307 16.21 -6.45 -23.15
N GLU A 308 15.48 -5.34 -23.29
CA GLU A 308 14.11 -5.21 -22.77
C GLU A 308 13.10 -5.61 -23.86
N GLU A 309 12.19 -6.52 -23.52
CA GLU A 309 11.21 -7.06 -24.43
C GLU A 309 9.82 -7.16 -23.78
N HIS A 310 8.78 -6.75 -24.50
CA HIS A 310 7.40 -6.88 -24.08
C HIS A 310 6.76 -8.14 -24.66
N ILE A 311 7.07 -9.29 -24.08
CA ILE A 311 6.63 -10.61 -24.57
C ILE A 311 5.10 -10.69 -24.71
N PHE A 312 4.35 -10.08 -23.79
CA PHE A 312 2.88 -10.12 -23.76
C PHE A 312 2.20 -8.83 -24.25
N GLY A 313 2.95 -7.94 -24.92
CA GLY A 313 2.44 -6.65 -25.39
C GLY A 313 2.62 -5.52 -24.40
N THR A 314 2.15 -4.32 -24.74
CA THR A 314 2.34 -3.09 -23.98
C THR A 314 1.04 -2.35 -23.72
N GLY A 315 1.01 -1.58 -22.61
CA GLY A 315 -0.04 -0.59 -22.37
C GLY A 315 -1.42 -1.17 -22.08
N GLY A 316 -1.50 -2.43 -21.66
CA GLY A 316 -2.77 -3.07 -21.32
C GLY A 316 -3.44 -2.43 -20.13
N ALA A 317 -2.69 -2.26 -19.03
CA ALA A 317 -3.20 -1.63 -17.83
C ALA A 317 -3.51 -0.14 -18.02
N GLU A 318 -2.74 0.59 -18.84
CA GLU A 318 -2.99 1.99 -19.16
C GLU A 318 -4.28 2.18 -19.96
N ARG A 319 -4.57 1.28 -20.93
CA ARG A 319 -5.86 1.30 -21.66
C ARG A 319 -7.02 1.09 -20.70
N MET A 320 -6.91 0.12 -19.80
CA MET A 320 -7.93 -0.16 -18.79
C MET A 320 -8.08 0.99 -17.79
N SER A 321 -6.96 1.59 -17.36
CA SER A 321 -6.92 2.76 -16.49
C SER A 321 -7.70 3.94 -17.11
N LYS A 322 -7.46 4.27 -18.38
CA LYS A 322 -8.16 5.34 -19.09
C LYS A 322 -9.66 5.06 -19.26
N GLU A 323 -10.02 3.81 -19.53
CA GLU A 323 -11.42 3.40 -19.75
C GLU A 323 -12.25 3.44 -18.46
N TYR A 324 -11.66 3.08 -17.32
CA TYR A 324 -12.37 2.95 -16.05
C TYR A 324 -12.04 4.03 -15.01
N GLY A 325 -11.10 4.92 -15.29
CA GLY A 325 -10.68 5.97 -14.34
C GLY A 325 -10.00 5.39 -13.10
N VAL A 326 -9.27 4.29 -13.23
CA VAL A 326 -8.60 3.58 -12.15
C VAL A 326 -7.09 3.63 -12.37
N ASP A 327 -6.32 3.96 -11.35
CA ASP A 327 -4.88 4.14 -11.46
C ASP A 327 -4.11 2.84 -11.72
N VAL A 328 -3.04 2.91 -12.52
CA VAL A 328 -2.03 1.85 -12.60
C VAL A 328 -1.07 2.02 -11.42
N LEU A 329 -1.10 1.06 -10.49
CA LEU A 329 -0.25 1.06 -9.31
C LEU A 329 1.22 0.80 -9.67
N GLY A 330 1.45 -0.09 -10.64
CA GLY A 330 2.75 -0.42 -11.15
C GLY A 330 2.73 -1.56 -12.15
N SER A 331 3.86 -1.75 -12.82
CA SER A 331 4.12 -2.87 -13.74
C SER A 331 5.28 -3.71 -13.20
N LEU A 332 5.04 -5.01 -13.06
CA LEU A 332 6.00 -5.99 -12.58
C LEU A 332 6.64 -6.71 -13.77
N PRO A 333 7.94 -7.03 -13.70
CA PRO A 333 8.61 -7.75 -14.76
C PRO A 333 8.21 -9.23 -14.82
N LEU A 334 8.35 -9.82 -15.99
CA LEU A 334 8.43 -11.26 -16.17
C LEU A 334 9.88 -11.68 -15.87
N ASP A 335 10.11 -12.15 -14.65
CA ASP A 335 11.44 -12.52 -14.16
C ASP A 335 11.37 -13.90 -13.51
N ILE A 336 12.30 -14.78 -13.89
CA ILE A 336 12.37 -16.13 -13.36
C ILE A 336 12.68 -16.15 -11.85
N ALA A 337 13.45 -15.16 -11.37
CA ALA A 337 13.81 -15.05 -9.97
C ALA A 337 12.57 -14.86 -9.08
N ILE A 338 11.55 -14.12 -9.54
CA ILE A 338 10.29 -13.94 -8.79
C ILE A 338 9.63 -15.29 -8.54
N ARG A 339 9.61 -16.17 -9.55
CA ARG A 339 9.03 -17.50 -9.44
C ARG A 339 9.88 -18.39 -8.51
N GLU A 340 11.17 -18.47 -8.76
CA GLU A 340 12.08 -19.33 -7.98
C GLU A 340 12.09 -18.95 -6.50
N GLN A 341 12.11 -17.68 -6.20
CA GLN A 341 12.03 -17.14 -4.84
C GLN A 341 10.69 -17.50 -4.17
N ALA A 342 9.57 -17.34 -4.86
CA ALA A 342 8.26 -17.72 -4.34
C ALA A 342 8.14 -19.24 -4.11
N ASP A 343 8.63 -20.06 -5.05
CA ASP A 343 8.59 -21.53 -4.96
C ASP A 343 9.50 -22.04 -3.83
N SER A 344 10.57 -21.31 -3.48
CA SER A 344 11.49 -21.67 -2.39
C SER A 344 11.06 -21.18 -1.01
N GLY A 345 9.90 -20.51 -0.87
CA GLY A 345 9.43 -19.96 0.40
C GLY A 345 10.10 -18.65 0.83
N HIS A 346 10.80 -17.99 -0.07
CA HIS A 346 11.48 -16.72 0.14
C HIS A 346 11.04 -15.69 -0.91
N PRO A 347 9.82 -15.12 -0.79
CA PRO A 347 9.29 -14.18 -1.78
C PRO A 347 10.22 -13.00 -2.01
N THR A 348 10.17 -12.41 -3.19
CA THR A 348 11.13 -11.41 -3.70
C THR A 348 11.43 -10.27 -2.71
N VAL A 349 10.40 -9.73 -2.05
CA VAL A 349 10.59 -8.63 -1.08
C VAL A 349 11.39 -9.08 0.16
N ALA A 350 11.31 -10.36 0.52
CA ALA A 350 12.10 -10.94 1.62
C ALA A 350 13.48 -11.41 1.16
N ALA A 351 13.57 -12.03 -0.04
CA ALA A 351 14.81 -12.60 -0.57
C ALA A 351 15.82 -11.53 -1.03
N ASP A 352 15.32 -10.45 -1.65
CA ASP A 352 16.13 -9.33 -2.15
C ASP A 352 15.48 -7.99 -1.78
N PRO A 353 15.55 -7.60 -0.48
CA PRO A 353 14.83 -6.43 0.03
C PRO A 353 15.29 -5.10 -0.55
N ASP A 354 16.47 -5.02 -1.12
CA ASP A 354 17.03 -3.80 -1.74
C ASP A 354 17.03 -3.87 -3.27
N GLY A 355 16.55 -4.96 -3.82
CA GLY A 355 16.48 -5.19 -5.27
C GLY A 355 15.44 -4.32 -5.99
N ARG A 356 15.60 -4.18 -7.28
CA ARG A 356 14.73 -3.40 -8.18
C ARG A 356 13.26 -3.86 -8.08
N VAL A 357 13.03 -5.17 -8.08
CA VAL A 357 11.67 -5.72 -8.05
C VAL A 357 11.00 -5.47 -6.70
N ALA A 358 11.74 -5.60 -5.59
CA ALA A 358 11.25 -5.27 -4.27
C ALA A 358 10.86 -3.79 -4.16
N GLU A 359 11.60 -2.86 -4.79
CA GLU A 359 11.24 -1.45 -4.81
C GLU A 359 9.97 -1.19 -5.64
N ILE A 360 9.74 -1.92 -6.73
CA ILE A 360 8.47 -1.85 -7.47
C ILE A 360 7.31 -2.27 -6.56
N TYR A 361 7.44 -3.39 -5.83
CA TYR A 361 6.41 -3.83 -4.87
C TYR A 361 6.16 -2.81 -3.76
N ARG A 362 7.23 -2.19 -3.20
CA ARG A 362 7.09 -1.12 -2.19
C ARG A 362 6.38 0.11 -2.74
N THR A 363 6.68 0.48 -3.98
CA THR A 363 6.00 1.59 -4.66
C THR A 363 4.52 1.30 -4.85
N ILE A 364 4.17 0.07 -5.28
CA ILE A 364 2.78 -0.40 -5.36
C ILE A 364 2.12 -0.35 -3.98
N ALA A 365 2.79 -0.85 -2.95
CA ALA A 365 2.30 -0.89 -1.58
C ALA A 365 2.01 0.51 -1.02
N ARG A 366 2.93 1.47 -1.20
CA ARG A 366 2.71 2.86 -0.80
C ARG A 366 1.51 3.48 -1.53
N LYS A 367 1.37 3.28 -2.84
CA LYS A 367 0.21 3.76 -3.62
C LYS A 367 -1.11 3.17 -3.11
N VAL A 368 -1.15 1.85 -2.85
CA VAL A 368 -2.33 1.19 -2.25
C VAL A 368 -2.69 1.85 -0.92
N ALA A 369 -1.72 2.03 -0.03
CA ALA A 369 -1.95 2.63 1.28
C ALA A 369 -2.37 4.11 1.20
N ILE A 370 -1.80 4.88 0.26
CA ILE A 370 -2.17 6.28 0.00
C ILE A 370 -3.63 6.36 -0.49
N HIS A 371 -4.03 5.53 -1.45
CA HIS A 371 -5.41 5.51 -1.94
C HIS A 371 -6.41 5.18 -0.82
N ILE A 372 -6.04 4.29 0.10
CA ILE A 372 -6.84 4.02 1.29
C ILE A 372 -6.89 5.27 2.18
N ALA A 373 -5.76 5.87 2.53
CA ALA A 373 -5.69 7.04 3.40
C ALA A 373 -6.46 8.26 2.86
N GLU A 374 -6.44 8.50 1.56
CA GLU A 374 -7.18 9.58 0.91
C GLU A 374 -8.70 9.37 0.99
N ARG A 375 -9.17 8.14 0.90
CA ARG A 375 -10.61 7.83 0.97
C ARG A 375 -11.23 8.12 2.34
N SER A 376 -10.54 7.86 3.44
CA SER A 376 -11.07 8.16 4.76
C SER A 376 -11.23 9.68 5.00
N ARG A 377 -10.40 10.49 4.39
CA ARG A 377 -10.48 11.94 4.45
C ARG A 377 -11.66 12.49 3.67
N ASP A 378 -11.93 11.95 2.50
CA ASP A 378 -13.07 12.33 1.66
C ASP A 378 -14.42 12.00 2.34
N MET A 379 -14.52 10.89 3.07
CA MET A 379 -15.74 10.49 3.78
C MET A 379 -16.02 11.38 4.98
N SER A 380 -15.00 11.83 5.71
CA SER A 380 -15.19 12.72 6.88
C SER A 380 -15.66 14.13 6.47
N SER A 381 -15.38 14.59 5.27
CA SER A 381 -15.84 15.86 4.74
C SER A 381 -17.29 15.81 4.20
N LYS A 382 -17.83 14.60 3.96
CA LYS A 382 -19.19 14.39 3.42
C LYS A 382 -20.28 14.26 4.47
N PHE A 383 -19.94 14.12 5.74
CA PHE A 383 -20.90 14.13 6.83
C PHE A 383 -20.97 15.53 7.45
N PRO A 384 -22.04 16.31 7.22
CA PRO A 384 -22.23 17.55 7.94
C PRO A 384 -22.29 17.26 9.44
N THR A 385 -21.58 18.06 10.23
CA THR A 385 -21.65 17.98 11.69
C THR A 385 -23.10 18.22 12.10
N ILE A 386 -23.75 17.21 12.68
CA ILE A 386 -25.10 17.38 13.23
C ILE A 386 -24.96 18.27 14.47
N VAL A 387 -25.30 19.53 14.32
CA VAL A 387 -25.44 20.46 15.45
C VAL A 387 -26.77 20.19 16.09
N VAL A 388 -26.80 19.50 17.24
CA VAL A 388 -28.01 19.40 18.08
C VAL A 388 -28.17 20.75 18.75
N GLN A 389 -29.06 21.59 18.23
CA GLN A 389 -29.54 22.77 18.96
C GLN A 389 -30.56 22.28 20.00
N ASN A 390 -30.18 22.31 21.27
CA ASN A 390 -31.11 22.19 22.36
C ASN A 390 -31.94 23.48 22.39
N THR A 391 -33.22 23.38 22.06
CA THR A 391 -34.25 24.39 22.31
C THR A 391 -34.72 24.27 23.73
#